data_a9f407e8db790f1ce1baef9cc892231c
#
_entry.id   a9f407e8db790f1ce1baef9cc892231c
#
_cell.length_a   1.000
_cell.length_b   1.000
_cell.length_c   1.000
_cell.angle_alpha   90.00
_cell.angle_beta   90.00
_cell.angle_gamma   90.00
#
_symmetry.space_group_name_H-M   'P 1'
#
loop_
_entity.id
_entity.type
_entity.pdbx_description
1 polymer ?
#
loop_
_entity_poly.entity_id
_entity_poly.type
_entity_poly.pdbx_seq_one_letter_code
_entity_poly.pdbx_strand_id
1 'polypeptide(L)'
;SLDFLRKASDIDKNKAKEILKKIKQNPNHIIHVAVDDNKIVGSTTLLVEQKFIHDGGLVGHIEDVVVRKEYEGKGIGIKLVMSMLERAKEKNCYKTILDCKDDVKQFYERIGFKRESNGMRYDHN
;
A
#
# COMPACT_ATOMS: atom_id res chain seq x y z
N SER A 1 6.96 -4.56 0.91
CA SER A 1 7.80 -4.03 1.95
C SER A 1 8.98 -4.93 2.22
N LEU A 2 10.02 -4.37 2.84
CA LEU A 2 11.12 -5.17 3.31
C LEU A 2 10.66 -6.20 4.31
N ASP A 3 9.77 -5.81 5.22
CA ASP A 3 9.16 -6.74 6.15
C ASP A 3 8.24 -7.71 5.44
N PHE A 4 7.51 -7.26 4.45
CA PHE A 4 6.73 -8.13 3.58
C PHE A 4 7.64 -9.11 2.84
N LEU A 5 8.74 -8.65 2.28
CA LEU A 5 9.69 -9.49 1.57
C LEU A 5 10.41 -10.47 2.52
N ARG A 6 10.75 -10.03 3.73
CA ARG A 6 11.30 -10.91 4.75
C ARG A 6 10.30 -11.96 5.19
N LYS A 7 9.08 -11.54 5.49
CA LYS A 7 8.01 -12.46 5.87
C LYS A 7 7.71 -13.44 4.74
N ALA A 8 7.75 -12.97 3.50
CA ALA A 8 7.58 -13.83 2.35
C ALA A 8 8.70 -14.84 2.23
N SER A 9 9.94 -14.49 2.62
CA SER A 9 11.06 -15.45 2.60
C SER A 9 10.95 -16.49 3.69
N ASP A 10 10.23 -16.19 4.78
CA ASP A 10 10.01 -17.11 5.90
C ASP A 10 8.79 -18.01 5.69
N ILE A 11 8.01 -17.76 4.64
CA ILE A 11 6.82 -18.53 4.31
C ILE A 11 7.18 -19.61 3.30
N ASP A 12 6.64 -20.82 3.48
CA ASP A 12 6.73 -21.89 2.49
C ASP A 12 6.30 -21.36 1.10
N LYS A 13 7.07 -21.73 0.08
CA LYS A 13 6.82 -21.31 -1.32
C LYS A 13 5.38 -21.59 -1.77
N ASN A 14 4.84 -22.75 -1.40
CA ASN A 14 3.48 -23.13 -1.78
C ASN A 14 2.46 -22.23 -1.12
N LYS A 15 2.66 -21.90 0.14
CA LYS A 15 1.79 -20.99 0.88
C LYS A 15 1.85 -19.57 0.30
N ALA A 16 3.05 -19.11 -0.06
CA ALA A 16 3.22 -17.80 -0.70
C ALA A 16 2.48 -17.74 -2.05
N LYS A 17 2.55 -18.80 -2.86
CA LYS A 17 1.82 -18.88 -4.12
C LYS A 17 0.31 -18.85 -3.92
N GLU A 18 -0.19 -19.54 -2.90
CA GLU A 18 -1.62 -19.53 -2.57
C GLU A 18 -2.10 -18.14 -2.16
N ILE A 19 -1.31 -17.44 -1.35
CA ILE A 19 -1.62 -16.07 -0.92
C ILE A 19 -1.66 -15.14 -2.12
N LEU A 20 -0.65 -15.20 -2.99
CA LEU A 20 -0.60 -14.39 -4.21
C LEU A 20 -1.78 -14.68 -5.13
N LYS A 21 -2.18 -15.94 -5.24
CA LYS A 21 -3.33 -16.32 -6.04
C LYS A 21 -4.61 -15.69 -5.50
N LYS A 22 -4.82 -15.71 -4.18
CA LYS A 22 -5.96 -15.06 -3.54
C LYS A 22 -5.97 -13.55 -3.80
N ILE A 23 -4.81 -12.92 -3.68
CA ILE A 23 -4.68 -11.48 -3.95
C ILE A 23 -5.05 -11.17 -5.40
N LYS A 24 -4.53 -11.94 -6.34
CA LYS A 24 -4.81 -11.73 -7.77
C LYS A 24 -6.26 -11.96 -8.15
N GLN A 25 -6.98 -12.79 -7.42
CA GLN A 25 -8.40 -13.03 -7.64
C GLN A 25 -9.28 -11.86 -7.23
N ASN A 26 -8.77 -10.95 -6.40
CA ASN A 26 -9.52 -9.79 -5.94
C ASN A 26 -9.10 -8.55 -6.75
N PRO A 27 -9.95 -8.06 -7.68
CA PRO A 27 -9.61 -6.90 -8.48
C PRO A 27 -9.48 -5.61 -7.67
N ASN A 28 -9.93 -5.61 -6.41
CA ASN A 28 -9.82 -4.48 -5.50
C ASN A 28 -8.61 -4.57 -4.57
N HIS A 29 -7.73 -5.54 -4.80
CA HIS A 29 -6.49 -5.70 -4.06
C HIS A 29 -5.33 -5.60 -5.06
N ILE A 30 -4.67 -4.46 -5.10
CA ILE A 30 -3.66 -4.13 -6.09
C ILE A 30 -2.32 -3.95 -5.40
N ILE A 31 -1.28 -4.60 -5.91
CA ILE A 31 0.09 -4.44 -5.41
C ILE A 31 0.94 -3.85 -6.53
N HIS A 32 1.65 -2.77 -6.22
CA HIS A 32 2.69 -2.23 -7.08
C HIS A 32 4.05 -2.52 -6.48
N VAL A 33 5.01 -2.85 -7.33
CA VAL A 33 6.40 -3.07 -6.91
C VAL A 33 7.31 -2.14 -7.68
N ALA A 34 8.39 -1.73 -7.02
CA ALA A 34 9.51 -1.06 -7.66
C ALA A 34 10.59 -2.10 -7.91
N VAL A 35 11.12 -2.12 -9.12
CA VAL A 35 12.12 -3.11 -9.52
C VAL A 35 13.38 -2.38 -9.99
N ASP A 36 14.52 -2.83 -9.51
CA ASP A 36 15.83 -2.38 -9.96
C ASP A 36 16.71 -3.59 -10.20
N ASP A 37 17.28 -3.69 -11.40
CA ASP A 37 18.18 -4.78 -11.79
C ASP A 37 17.60 -6.17 -11.45
N ASN A 38 16.34 -6.39 -11.85
CA ASN A 38 15.58 -7.62 -11.62
C ASN A 38 15.31 -7.94 -10.15
N LYS A 39 15.50 -6.95 -9.26
CA LYS A 39 15.22 -7.08 -7.83
C LYS A 39 14.02 -6.24 -7.45
N ILE A 40 13.14 -6.78 -6.62
CA ILE A 40 12.08 -5.99 -5.99
C ILE A 40 12.71 -5.17 -4.87
N VAL A 41 12.66 -3.85 -5.00
CA VAL A 41 13.28 -2.93 -4.05
C VAL A 41 12.26 -2.14 -3.24
N GLY A 42 11.00 -2.22 -3.60
CA GLY A 42 9.91 -1.59 -2.86
C GLY A 42 8.57 -2.14 -3.28
N SER A 43 7.57 -1.93 -2.45
CA SER A 43 6.21 -2.35 -2.75
C SER A 43 5.20 -1.52 -1.97
N THR A 44 3.97 -1.52 -2.45
CA THR A 44 2.83 -0.95 -1.74
C THR A 44 1.55 -1.60 -2.22
N THR A 45 0.52 -1.57 -1.38
CA THR A 45 -0.78 -2.18 -1.66
C THR A 45 -1.86 -1.11 -1.67
N LEU A 46 -2.81 -1.25 -2.58
CA LEU A 46 -4.04 -0.48 -2.61
C LEU A 46 -5.21 -1.44 -2.43
N LEU A 47 -6.02 -1.20 -1.40
CA LEU A 47 -7.30 -1.87 -1.23
C LEU A 47 -8.41 -0.90 -1.59
N VAL A 48 -9.34 -1.32 -2.42
CA VAL A 48 -10.47 -0.49 -2.84
C VAL A 48 -11.72 -1.00 -2.14
N GLU A 49 -12.33 -0.14 -1.33
CA GLU A 49 -13.50 -0.47 -0.53
C GLU A 49 -14.76 0.15 -1.10
N GLN A 50 -15.81 -0.66 -1.27
CA GLN A 50 -17.13 -0.20 -1.65
C GLN A 50 -17.83 0.39 -0.43
N LYS A 51 -18.32 1.62 -0.55
CA LYS A 51 -19.11 2.29 0.48
C LYS A 51 -20.57 2.40 0.08
N PHE A 52 -21.45 2.58 1.04
CA PHE A 52 -22.83 3.01 0.80
C PHE A 52 -22.91 4.53 0.64
N ILE A 53 -22.12 5.26 1.43
CA ILE A 53 -22.10 6.73 1.38
C ILE A 53 -21.48 7.22 0.06
N HIS A 54 -21.60 8.49 -0.22
CA HIS A 54 -21.19 9.11 -1.48
C HIS A 54 -21.76 8.38 -2.69
N ASP A 55 -23.04 8.02 -2.59
CA ASP A 55 -23.79 7.40 -3.67
C ASP A 55 -23.14 6.08 -4.15
N GLY A 56 -22.72 5.25 -3.18
CA GLY A 56 -22.01 4.01 -3.49
C GLY A 56 -20.56 4.26 -3.91
N GLY A 57 -19.90 5.26 -3.30
CA GLY A 57 -18.53 5.62 -3.65
C GLY A 57 -17.50 4.57 -3.27
N LEU A 58 -16.32 4.68 -3.87
CA LEU A 58 -15.18 3.83 -3.59
C LEU A 58 -14.12 4.61 -2.83
N VAL A 59 -13.49 3.96 -1.85
CA VAL A 59 -12.39 4.52 -1.06
C VAL A 59 -11.16 3.66 -1.26
N GLY A 60 -10.03 4.30 -1.58
CA GLY A 60 -8.75 3.62 -1.65
C GLY A 60 -8.05 3.64 -0.30
N HIS A 61 -7.47 2.50 0.09
CA HIS A 61 -6.65 2.37 1.28
C HIS A 61 -5.24 1.97 0.86
N ILE A 62 -4.25 2.82 1.12
CA ILE A 62 -2.85 2.48 0.88
C ILE A 62 -2.31 1.78 2.11
N GLU A 63 -1.75 0.61 1.90
CA GLU A 63 -1.22 -0.24 2.95
C GLU A 63 0.21 -0.67 2.62
N ASP A 64 1.02 -0.88 3.66
CA ASP A 64 2.33 -1.52 3.53
C ASP A 64 3.25 -0.84 2.50
N VAL A 65 3.49 0.46 2.68
CA VAL A 65 4.47 1.17 1.84
C VAL A 65 5.86 0.87 2.36
N VAL A 66 6.67 0.17 1.58
CA VAL A 66 7.99 -0.26 2.04
C VAL A 66 9.02 -0.17 0.92
N VAL A 67 10.21 0.28 1.29
CA VAL A 67 11.37 0.38 0.40
C VAL A 67 12.54 -0.29 1.10
N ARG A 68 13.36 -1.04 0.35
CA ARG A 68 14.58 -1.61 0.90
C ARG A 68 15.48 -0.52 1.44
N LYS A 69 16.12 -0.79 2.58
CA LYS A 69 16.91 0.19 3.31
C LYS A 69 17.98 0.85 2.43
N GLU A 70 18.67 0.06 1.63
CA GLU A 70 19.74 0.55 0.73
C GLU A 70 19.21 1.40 -0.41
N TYR A 71 17.90 1.42 -0.62
CA TYR A 71 17.24 2.23 -1.64
C TYR A 71 16.46 3.42 -1.07
N GLU A 72 16.50 3.62 0.24
CA GLU A 72 15.86 4.77 0.87
C GLU A 72 16.52 6.07 0.44
N GLY A 73 15.75 7.16 0.43
CA GLY A 73 16.26 8.48 0.05
C GLY A 73 16.40 8.71 -1.45
N LYS A 74 15.94 7.80 -2.29
CA LYS A 74 16.03 7.89 -3.76
C LYS A 74 14.69 8.22 -4.44
N GLY A 75 13.66 8.51 -3.66
CA GLY A 75 12.34 8.86 -4.20
C GLY A 75 11.47 7.68 -4.61
N ILE A 76 11.86 6.45 -4.29
CA ILE A 76 11.08 5.25 -4.66
C ILE A 76 9.75 5.21 -3.90
N GLY A 77 9.77 5.53 -2.60
CA GLY A 77 8.54 5.55 -1.79
C GLY A 77 7.53 6.54 -2.32
N ILE A 78 7.97 7.73 -2.70
CA ILE A 78 7.11 8.76 -3.30
C ILE A 78 6.49 8.25 -4.60
N LYS A 79 7.29 7.66 -5.47
CA LYS A 79 6.81 7.12 -6.74
C LYS A 79 5.79 6.01 -6.54
N LEU A 80 6.02 5.13 -5.57
CA LEU A 80 5.08 4.05 -5.25
C LEU A 80 3.74 4.63 -4.77
N VAL A 81 3.77 5.57 -3.84
CA VAL A 81 2.54 6.19 -3.32
C VAL A 81 1.81 6.93 -4.44
N MET A 82 2.53 7.71 -5.24
CA MET A 82 1.91 8.43 -6.35
C MET A 82 1.30 7.50 -7.39
N SER A 83 1.93 6.37 -7.66
CA SER A 83 1.37 5.38 -8.58
C SER A 83 0.06 4.80 -8.05
N MET A 84 -0.06 4.64 -6.73
CA MET A 84 -1.29 4.16 -6.11
C MET A 84 -2.39 5.22 -6.10
N LEU A 85 -2.05 6.49 -5.91
CA LEU A 85 -3.02 7.58 -6.02
C LEU A 85 -3.59 7.65 -7.43
N GLU A 86 -2.75 7.50 -8.44
CA GLU A 86 -3.18 7.46 -9.83
C GLU A 86 -4.09 6.26 -10.08
N ARG A 87 -3.74 5.10 -9.55
CA ARG A 87 -4.54 3.88 -9.70
C ARG A 87 -5.89 4.01 -9.01
N ALA A 88 -5.92 4.61 -7.82
CA ALA A 88 -7.16 4.86 -7.10
C ALA A 88 -8.07 5.82 -7.89
N LYS A 89 -7.49 6.84 -8.49
CA LYS A 89 -8.21 7.77 -9.35
C LYS A 89 -8.81 7.06 -10.57
N GLU A 90 -8.05 6.19 -11.22
CA GLU A 90 -8.53 5.40 -12.34
C GLU A 90 -9.71 4.50 -11.95
N LYS A 91 -9.71 4.01 -10.72
CA LYS A 91 -10.81 3.19 -10.18
C LYS A 91 -11.98 4.02 -9.64
N ASN A 92 -11.93 5.33 -9.80
CA ASN A 92 -12.99 6.25 -9.38
C ASN A 92 -13.18 6.31 -7.86
N CYS A 93 -12.11 6.13 -7.10
CA CYS A 93 -12.15 6.39 -5.66
C CYS A 93 -12.36 7.88 -5.41
N TYR A 94 -13.27 8.24 -4.50
CA TYR A 94 -13.49 9.64 -4.18
C TYR A 94 -12.46 10.17 -3.19
N LYS A 95 -11.79 9.29 -2.48
CA LYS A 95 -10.64 9.62 -1.63
C LYS A 95 -9.73 8.41 -1.47
N THR A 96 -8.50 8.68 -1.06
CA THR A 96 -7.54 7.63 -0.66
C THR A 96 -7.03 7.98 0.72
N ILE A 97 -7.04 7.01 1.62
CA ILE A 97 -6.59 7.18 2.99
C ILE A 97 -5.46 6.20 3.31
N LEU A 98 -4.71 6.53 4.34
CA LEU A 98 -3.70 5.66 4.92
C LEU A 98 -3.47 6.03 6.38
N ASP A 99 -2.93 5.09 7.14
CA ASP A 99 -2.44 5.35 8.48
C ASP A 99 -0.93 5.45 8.45
N CYS A 100 -0.38 6.37 9.20
CA CYS A 100 1.07 6.50 9.31
C CYS A 100 1.46 6.92 10.71
N LYS A 101 2.71 6.61 11.09
CA LYS A 101 3.28 7.09 12.34
C LYS A 101 3.66 8.57 12.20
N ASP A 102 3.73 9.27 13.32
CA ASP A 102 4.02 10.70 13.33
C ASP A 102 5.37 11.04 12.67
N ASP A 103 6.36 10.16 12.78
CA ASP A 103 7.69 10.38 12.22
C ASP A 103 7.72 10.38 10.68
N VAL A 104 6.71 9.80 10.02
CA VAL A 104 6.62 9.79 8.56
C VAL A 104 5.49 10.66 8.02
N LYS A 105 4.78 11.35 8.89
CA LYS A 105 3.64 12.20 8.50
C LYS A 105 4.03 13.26 7.47
N GLN A 106 5.17 13.91 7.66
CA GLN A 106 5.64 14.96 6.74
C GLN A 106 5.87 14.43 5.32
N PHE A 107 6.32 13.19 5.21
CA PHE A 107 6.49 12.53 3.92
C PHE A 107 5.17 12.52 3.14
N TYR A 108 4.10 12.11 3.79
CA TYR A 108 2.78 12.05 3.15
C TYR A 108 2.17 13.43 2.91
N GLU A 109 2.40 14.37 3.83
CA GLU A 109 1.92 15.75 3.68
C GLU A 109 2.53 16.41 2.43
N ARG A 110 3.81 16.14 2.13
CA ARG A 110 4.47 16.65 0.94
C ARG A 110 3.84 16.14 -0.35
N ILE A 111 3.28 14.93 -0.32
CA ILE A 111 2.59 14.36 -1.47
C ILE A 111 1.20 14.99 -1.65
N GLY A 112 0.62 15.52 -0.58
CA GLY A 112 -0.69 16.16 -0.61
C GLY A 112 -1.70 15.56 0.34
N PHE A 113 -1.29 14.59 1.17
CA PHE A 113 -2.19 14.04 2.20
C PHE A 113 -2.40 15.05 3.33
N LYS A 114 -3.57 15.00 3.92
CA LYS A 114 -3.93 15.81 5.08
C LYS A 114 -4.32 14.90 6.23
N ARG A 115 -3.95 15.29 7.45
CA ARG A 115 -4.38 14.56 8.62
C ARG A 115 -5.91 14.62 8.72
N GLU A 116 -6.55 13.48 8.89
CA GLU A 116 -8.01 13.39 8.96
C GLU A 116 -8.49 12.84 10.30
N SER A 117 -7.82 11.80 10.82
CA SER A 117 -8.28 11.08 12.00
C SER A 117 -7.14 10.43 12.72
N ASN A 118 -7.43 9.79 13.85
CA ASN A 118 -6.45 9.02 14.62
C ASN A 118 -6.65 7.53 14.36
N GLY A 119 -5.57 6.81 14.08
CA GLY A 119 -5.60 5.35 13.99
C GLY A 119 -5.69 4.75 15.39
N MET A 120 -6.48 3.69 15.54
CA MET A 120 -6.58 2.93 16.78
C MET A 120 -6.47 1.45 16.44
N ARG A 121 -5.95 0.67 17.38
CA ARG A 121 -5.68 -0.75 17.17
C ARG A 121 -6.21 -1.57 18.32
N TYR A 122 -6.82 -2.71 18.01
CA TYR A 122 -7.24 -3.72 18.96
C TYR A 122 -6.72 -5.07 18.45
N ASP A 123 -5.90 -5.75 19.23
CA ASP A 123 -5.39 -7.07 18.87
C ASP A 123 -6.34 -8.16 19.37
N HIS A 124 -6.62 -9.15 18.53
CA HIS A 124 -7.52 -10.25 18.88
C HIS A 124 -6.80 -11.44 19.53
N ASN A 125 -5.50 -11.33 19.71
CA ASN A 125 -4.69 -12.39 20.35
C ASN A 125 -4.13 -11.93 21.68
#